data_8ba984d5ac4fd82a4c940af6213f9b24
#
_entry.id   8ba984d5ac4fd82a4c940af6213f9b24
#
_cell.length_a   1.000
_cell.length_b   1.000
_cell.length_c   1.000
_cell.angle_alpha   90.00
_cell.angle_beta   90.00
_cell.angle_gamma   90.00
#
_symmetry.space_group_name_H-M   'P 1'
#
loop_
_entity.id
_entity.type
_entity.pdbx_description
1 polymer ?
#
loop_
_entity_poly.entity_id
_entity_poly.type
_entity_poly.pdbx_seq_one_letter_code
_entity_poly.pdbx_strand_id
1 'polypeptide(L)'
;MQEPHLKTFVRALQISDTFFPVGMYNFSHSLESFVEMEIVKDVDEFFLLLNDILVHQIAPADCVALANAYKAAERSDLNNLLLIDEMLFTMKLPSEIREGSLKTGKCLLSNLLLMISDRIILNDFNEMVRAGVSPGNYAIVLGLGGYLLGISCPEAMMIELYSFCISFVGAAMRLIKMDHYRAIKIISELQPLFTDIIKKNIYKEPEEMYSCAPLADIMSIKHEKAAVRMFLS
;
A
#
# COMPACT_ATOMS: atom_id res chain seq x y z
N MET A 1 24.56 21.28 -1.47
CA MET A 1 23.42 20.32 -1.60
C MET A 1 24.01 19.01 -2.11
N GLN A 2 23.86 17.92 -1.39
CA GLN A 2 24.54 16.67 -1.74
C GLN A 2 23.80 15.99 -2.90
N GLU A 3 24.48 15.77 -4.03
CA GLU A 3 23.97 15.10 -5.24
C GLU A 3 23.23 13.75 -4.97
N PRO A 4 23.67 12.89 -4.03
CA PRO A 4 22.98 11.65 -3.70
C PRO A 4 21.54 11.83 -3.21
N HIS A 5 21.27 12.88 -2.42
CA HIS A 5 19.95 13.16 -1.87
C HIS A 5 18.92 13.52 -2.97
N LEU A 6 19.34 14.34 -3.96
CA LEU A 6 18.44 14.70 -5.07
C LEU A 6 18.07 13.50 -5.93
N LYS A 7 19.02 12.59 -6.18
CA LYS A 7 18.76 11.36 -6.93
C LYS A 7 17.77 10.45 -6.22
N THR A 8 17.90 10.28 -4.91
CA THR A 8 16.97 9.50 -4.08
C THR A 8 15.59 10.15 -4.04
N PHE A 9 15.52 11.47 -3.92
CA PHE A 9 14.27 12.21 -3.93
C PHE A 9 13.51 12.03 -5.27
N VAL A 10 14.22 12.12 -6.42
CA VAL A 10 13.60 11.86 -7.73
C VAL A 10 13.07 10.42 -7.84
N ARG A 11 13.79 9.44 -7.29
CA ARG A 11 13.33 8.05 -7.25
C ARG A 11 12.07 7.88 -6.39
N ALA A 12 12.02 8.54 -5.23
CA ALA A 12 10.84 8.54 -4.37
C ALA A 12 9.63 9.16 -5.08
N LEU A 13 9.80 10.31 -5.74
CA LEU A 13 8.77 10.92 -6.58
C LEU A 13 8.32 9.97 -7.69
N GLN A 14 9.25 9.32 -8.38
CA GLN A 14 8.94 8.42 -9.48
C GLN A 14 8.04 7.26 -9.06
N ILE A 15 8.35 6.58 -7.94
CA ILE A 15 7.57 5.43 -7.48
C ILE A 15 6.26 5.81 -6.76
N SER A 16 6.12 7.05 -6.30
CA SER A 16 4.88 7.59 -5.71
C SER A 16 3.93 8.21 -6.74
N ASP A 17 4.40 8.45 -7.96
CA ASP A 17 3.58 9.08 -8.99
C ASP A 17 2.47 8.14 -9.48
N THR A 18 1.26 8.67 -9.66
CA THR A 18 0.12 7.92 -10.20
C THR A 18 0.32 7.44 -11.63
N PHE A 19 1.26 8.06 -12.38
CA PHE A 19 1.69 7.61 -13.70
C PHE A 19 2.60 6.38 -13.64
N PHE A 20 3.20 6.11 -12.48
CA PHE A 20 4.02 4.91 -12.31
C PHE A 20 3.13 3.66 -12.40
N PRO A 21 3.44 2.70 -13.30
CA PRO A 21 2.47 1.70 -13.73
C PRO A 21 2.32 0.54 -12.72
N VAL A 22 1.83 0.82 -11.52
CA VAL A 22 1.49 -0.22 -10.52
C VAL A 22 -0.01 -0.57 -10.51
N GLY A 23 -0.86 0.27 -11.10
CA GLY A 23 -2.29 -0.02 -11.29
C GLY A 23 -3.18 0.23 -10.08
N MET A 24 -2.71 0.90 -9.03
CA MET A 24 -3.50 1.20 -7.81
C MET A 24 -4.75 2.03 -8.09
N TYR A 25 -4.73 2.86 -9.13
CA TYR A 25 -5.86 3.72 -9.51
C TYR A 25 -7.16 2.98 -9.89
N ASN A 26 -7.07 1.68 -10.17
CA ASN A 26 -8.21 0.85 -10.56
C ASN A 26 -8.94 0.22 -9.37
N PHE A 27 -8.51 0.49 -8.14
CA PHE A 27 -9.09 -0.08 -6.94
C PHE A 27 -9.94 0.96 -6.18
N SER A 28 -11.14 0.54 -5.76
CA SER A 28 -11.99 1.35 -4.88
C SER A 28 -11.76 1.08 -3.40
N HIS A 29 -10.99 0.04 -3.09
CA HIS A 29 -10.76 -0.40 -1.71
C HIS A 29 -12.09 -0.57 -0.94
N SER A 30 -13.05 -1.28 -1.55
CA SER A 30 -14.42 -1.49 -1.05
C SER A 30 -15.34 -0.25 -0.98
N LEU A 31 -14.87 0.95 -1.33
CA LEU A 31 -15.68 2.17 -1.25
C LEU A 31 -16.96 2.10 -2.09
N GLU A 32 -16.92 1.41 -3.24
CA GLU A 32 -18.09 1.23 -4.10
C GLU A 32 -19.26 0.58 -3.31
N SER A 33 -18.98 -0.47 -2.53
CA SER A 33 -19.98 -1.10 -1.67
C SER A 33 -20.45 -0.21 -0.52
N PHE A 34 -19.57 0.60 0.06
CA PHE A 34 -19.97 1.56 1.10
C PHE A 34 -20.94 2.61 0.56
N VAL A 35 -20.72 3.08 -0.67
CA VAL A 35 -21.60 4.05 -1.32
C VAL A 35 -22.92 3.41 -1.75
N GLU A 36 -22.89 2.21 -2.35
CA GLU A 36 -24.10 1.47 -2.73
C GLU A 36 -25.01 1.15 -1.54
N MET A 37 -24.41 0.88 -0.38
CA MET A 37 -25.14 0.59 0.85
C MET A 37 -25.54 1.86 1.62
N GLU A 38 -25.31 3.03 1.06
CA GLU A 38 -25.59 4.32 1.69
C GLU A 38 -24.91 4.52 3.07
N ILE A 39 -23.78 3.85 3.31
CA ILE A 39 -22.97 4.02 4.52
C ILE A 39 -22.04 5.24 4.37
N VAL A 40 -21.54 5.49 3.15
CA VAL A 40 -20.78 6.68 2.80
C VAL A 40 -21.55 7.46 1.74
N LYS A 41 -22.07 8.63 2.09
CA LYS A 41 -22.93 9.48 1.25
C LYS A 41 -22.26 10.78 0.85
N ASP A 42 -21.31 11.22 1.67
CA ASP A 42 -20.65 12.51 1.50
C ASP A 42 -19.16 12.45 1.85
N VAL A 43 -18.52 13.59 1.71
CA VAL A 43 -17.06 13.72 1.90
C VAL A 43 -16.64 13.57 3.36
N ASP A 44 -17.47 13.95 4.31
CA ASP A 44 -17.13 13.88 5.72
C ASP A 44 -17.21 12.42 6.23
N GLU A 45 -18.21 11.65 5.80
CA GLU A 45 -18.30 10.20 6.04
C GLU A 45 -17.16 9.43 5.36
N PHE A 46 -16.80 9.83 4.12
CA PHE A 46 -15.62 9.28 3.44
C PHE A 46 -14.33 9.55 4.22
N PHE A 47 -14.14 10.76 4.72
CA PHE A 47 -12.94 11.11 5.49
C PHE A 47 -12.82 10.28 6.77
N LEU A 48 -13.93 10.04 7.48
CA LEU A 48 -13.94 9.16 8.65
C LEU A 48 -13.56 7.72 8.27
N LEU A 49 -14.14 7.17 7.20
CA LEU A 49 -13.80 5.84 6.70
C LEU A 49 -12.32 5.72 6.33
N LEU A 50 -11.78 6.72 5.62
CA LEU A 50 -10.37 6.75 5.23
C LEU A 50 -9.45 6.75 6.46
N ASN A 51 -9.75 7.55 7.48
CA ASN A 51 -9.01 7.54 8.75
C ASN A 51 -9.05 6.17 9.43
N ASP A 52 -10.22 5.55 9.51
CA ASP A 52 -10.38 4.23 10.13
C ASP A 52 -9.56 3.16 9.42
N ILE A 53 -9.61 3.11 8.09
CA ILE A 53 -8.81 2.16 7.29
C ILE A 53 -7.32 2.43 7.49
N LEU A 54 -6.87 3.68 7.48
CA LEU A 54 -5.46 4.01 7.69
C LEU A 54 -4.97 3.55 9.06
N VAL A 55 -5.73 3.80 10.12
CA VAL A 55 -5.31 3.53 11.50
C VAL A 55 -5.43 2.05 11.87
N HIS A 56 -6.46 1.37 11.38
CA HIS A 56 -6.80 0.02 11.84
C HIS A 56 -6.46 -1.10 10.84
N GLN A 57 -6.09 -0.76 9.61
CA GLN A 57 -5.72 -1.74 8.59
C GLN A 57 -4.33 -1.44 7.99
N ILE A 58 -4.14 -0.29 7.32
CA ILE A 58 -2.89 0.01 6.60
C ILE A 58 -1.71 0.21 7.56
N ALA A 59 -1.88 1.01 8.59
CA ALA A 59 -0.81 1.30 9.54
C ALA A 59 -0.31 0.06 10.29
N PRO A 60 -1.17 -0.76 10.93
CA PRO A 60 -0.70 -1.89 11.73
C PRO A 60 -0.35 -3.14 10.90
N ALA A 61 -0.78 -3.25 9.67
CA ALA A 61 -0.44 -4.36 8.78
C ALA A 61 0.61 -3.94 7.74
N ASP A 62 0.22 -3.16 6.73
CA ASP A 62 1.07 -2.85 5.58
C ASP A 62 2.31 -2.04 5.95
N CYS A 63 2.17 -0.99 6.79
CA CYS A 63 3.32 -0.18 7.19
C CYS A 63 4.31 -0.95 8.09
N VAL A 64 3.83 -1.82 8.98
CA VAL A 64 4.71 -2.66 9.82
C VAL A 64 5.42 -3.70 8.95
N ALA A 65 4.70 -4.36 8.04
CA ALA A 65 5.25 -5.31 7.09
C ALA A 65 6.34 -4.66 6.21
N LEU A 66 6.06 -3.47 5.66
CA LEU A 66 6.99 -2.69 4.86
C LEU A 66 8.27 -2.37 5.64
N ALA A 67 8.15 -1.87 6.89
CA ALA A 67 9.31 -1.52 7.71
C ALA A 67 10.19 -2.73 7.99
N ASN A 68 9.60 -3.90 8.22
CA ASN A 68 10.35 -5.14 8.45
C ASN A 68 10.91 -5.73 7.15
N ALA A 69 10.22 -5.63 6.03
CA ALA A 69 10.76 -5.97 4.71
C ALA A 69 11.98 -5.10 4.35
N TYR A 70 11.94 -3.80 4.67
CA TYR A 70 13.06 -2.89 4.53
C TYR A 70 14.28 -3.35 5.35
N LYS A 71 14.08 -3.68 6.65
CA LYS A 71 15.13 -4.21 7.52
C LYS A 71 15.68 -5.56 7.02
N ALA A 72 14.84 -6.45 6.52
CA ALA A 72 15.24 -7.72 5.93
C ALA A 72 16.10 -7.51 4.66
N ALA A 73 15.72 -6.56 3.81
CA ALA A 73 16.50 -6.17 2.64
C ALA A 73 17.88 -5.61 3.01
N GLU A 74 17.95 -4.77 4.05
CA GLU A 74 19.20 -4.21 4.57
C GLU A 74 20.19 -5.31 5.04
N ARG A 75 19.65 -6.39 5.62
CA ARG A 75 20.43 -7.54 6.10
C ARG A 75 20.65 -8.61 5.03
N SER A 76 20.10 -8.44 3.82
CA SER A 76 20.04 -9.45 2.77
C SER A 76 19.41 -10.77 3.24
N ASP A 77 18.41 -10.68 4.12
CA ASP A 77 17.73 -11.83 4.74
C ASP A 77 16.47 -12.18 3.94
N LEU A 78 16.64 -13.02 2.91
CA LEU A 78 15.55 -13.49 2.07
C LEU A 78 14.51 -14.29 2.88
N ASN A 79 14.94 -15.15 3.82
CA ASN A 79 14.02 -16.00 4.58
C ASN A 79 13.05 -15.16 5.41
N ASN A 80 13.54 -14.12 6.07
CA ASN A 80 12.68 -13.21 6.84
C ASN A 80 11.76 -12.41 5.93
N LEU A 81 12.24 -12.00 4.74
CA LEU A 81 11.42 -11.30 3.76
C LEU A 81 10.23 -12.17 3.30
N LEU A 82 10.47 -13.47 3.02
CA LEU A 82 9.42 -14.42 2.64
C LEU A 82 8.42 -14.65 3.78
N LEU A 83 8.90 -14.77 5.01
CA LEU A 83 8.05 -14.95 6.19
C LEU A 83 7.11 -13.77 6.39
N ILE A 84 7.62 -12.54 6.34
CA ILE A 84 6.81 -11.32 6.51
C ILE A 84 5.77 -11.20 5.39
N ASP A 85 6.13 -11.57 4.16
CA ASP A 85 5.22 -11.55 3.02
C ASP A 85 4.04 -12.51 3.22
N GLU A 86 4.29 -13.72 3.69
CA GLU A 86 3.25 -14.71 4.02
C GLU A 86 2.38 -14.26 5.18
N MET A 87 2.98 -13.68 6.23
CA MET A 87 2.23 -13.12 7.36
C MET A 87 1.26 -12.02 6.91
N LEU A 88 1.71 -11.08 6.09
CA LEU A 88 0.87 -10.01 5.57
C LEU A 88 -0.24 -10.56 4.66
N PHE A 89 0.07 -11.55 3.84
CA PHE A 89 -0.92 -12.19 2.95
C PHE A 89 -2.07 -12.83 3.74
N THR A 90 -1.76 -13.55 4.81
CA THR A 90 -2.77 -14.23 5.64
C THR A 90 -3.64 -13.25 6.43
N MET A 91 -3.16 -12.04 6.70
CA MET A 91 -3.93 -10.99 7.39
C MET A 91 -4.98 -10.30 6.50
N LYS A 92 -4.80 -10.32 5.18
CA LYS A 92 -5.76 -9.73 4.24
C LYS A 92 -6.90 -10.71 3.97
N LEU A 93 -7.97 -10.65 4.78
CA LEU A 93 -9.08 -11.61 4.75
C LEU A 93 -9.86 -11.61 3.42
N PRO A 94 -10.32 -10.46 2.86
CA PRO A 94 -11.02 -10.44 1.58
C PRO A 94 -10.09 -10.81 0.42
N SER A 95 -10.57 -11.61 -0.54
CA SER A 95 -9.79 -12.03 -1.70
C SER A 95 -9.41 -10.85 -2.59
N GLU A 96 -10.31 -9.89 -2.79
CA GLU A 96 -10.03 -8.69 -3.59
C GLU A 96 -8.90 -7.84 -3.02
N ILE A 97 -8.84 -7.67 -1.69
CA ILE A 97 -7.74 -6.92 -1.03
C ILE A 97 -6.42 -7.66 -1.22
N ARG A 98 -6.42 -9.00 -1.06
CA ARG A 98 -5.23 -9.82 -1.34
C ARG A 98 -4.79 -9.71 -2.79
N GLU A 99 -5.67 -9.99 -3.73
CA GLU A 99 -5.38 -9.97 -5.16
C GLU A 99 -4.91 -8.59 -5.63
N GLY A 100 -5.53 -7.52 -5.12
CA GLY A 100 -5.11 -6.15 -5.35
C GLY A 100 -3.66 -5.90 -4.91
N SER A 101 -3.33 -6.29 -3.68
CA SER A 101 -1.96 -6.19 -3.14
C SER A 101 -0.95 -7.01 -3.95
N LEU A 102 -1.30 -8.24 -4.35
CA LEU A 102 -0.43 -9.10 -5.15
C LEU A 102 -0.23 -8.54 -6.56
N LYS A 103 -1.29 -8.06 -7.19
CA LYS A 103 -1.22 -7.50 -8.56
C LYS A 103 -0.34 -6.26 -8.61
N THR A 104 -0.56 -5.33 -7.67
CA THR A 104 0.25 -4.10 -7.58
C THR A 104 1.69 -4.41 -7.15
N GLY A 105 1.90 -5.36 -6.24
CA GLY A 105 3.21 -5.80 -5.81
C GLY A 105 4.02 -6.42 -6.94
N LYS A 106 3.46 -7.35 -7.72
CA LYS A 106 4.11 -7.96 -8.89
C LYS A 106 4.44 -6.92 -9.96
N CYS A 107 3.56 -5.94 -10.14
CA CYS A 107 3.79 -4.85 -11.08
C CYS A 107 4.96 -3.96 -10.63
N LEU A 108 4.99 -3.58 -9.34
CA LEU A 108 6.10 -2.83 -8.75
C LEU A 108 7.41 -3.62 -8.84
N LEU A 109 7.40 -4.91 -8.52
CA LEU A 109 8.57 -5.78 -8.60
C LEU A 109 9.16 -5.83 -10.02
N SER A 110 8.31 -5.95 -11.04
CA SER A 110 8.72 -5.92 -12.43
C SER A 110 9.38 -4.58 -12.82
N ASN A 111 8.83 -3.47 -12.33
CA ASN A 111 9.39 -2.14 -12.56
C ASN A 111 10.74 -1.95 -11.84
N LEU A 112 10.86 -2.44 -10.59
CA LEU A 112 12.12 -2.38 -9.84
C LEU A 112 13.24 -3.16 -10.53
N LEU A 113 12.93 -4.31 -11.13
CA LEU A 113 13.90 -5.10 -11.93
C LEU A 113 14.42 -4.34 -13.14
N LEU A 114 13.62 -3.42 -13.72
CA LEU A 114 14.07 -2.53 -14.80
C LEU A 114 14.92 -1.36 -14.29
N MET A 115 14.67 -0.90 -13.07
CA MET A 115 15.31 0.29 -12.47
C MET A 115 16.63 -0.04 -11.75
N ILE A 116 16.79 -1.27 -11.26
CA ILE A 116 17.88 -1.68 -10.39
C ILE A 116 18.62 -2.84 -11.03
N SER A 117 19.90 -2.61 -11.34
CA SER A 117 20.79 -3.65 -11.89
C SER A 117 21.53 -4.38 -10.76
N ASP A 118 21.79 -5.68 -10.94
CA ASP A 118 22.70 -6.50 -10.13
C ASP A 118 22.42 -6.51 -8.61
N ARG A 119 21.16 -6.74 -8.23
CA ARG A 119 20.75 -6.89 -6.82
C ARG A 119 20.26 -8.32 -6.55
N ILE A 120 21.11 -9.12 -5.92
CA ILE A 120 20.88 -10.55 -5.68
C ILE A 120 19.53 -10.75 -4.97
N ILE A 121 19.29 -10.08 -3.83
CA ILE A 121 18.07 -10.25 -3.04
C ILE A 121 16.78 -9.92 -3.84
N LEU A 122 16.84 -8.94 -4.77
CA LEU A 122 15.69 -8.60 -5.61
C LEU A 122 15.38 -9.72 -6.61
N ASN A 123 16.43 -10.27 -7.21
CA ASN A 123 16.30 -11.39 -8.15
C ASN A 123 15.80 -12.65 -7.45
N ASP A 124 16.40 -12.99 -6.30
CA ASP A 124 16.01 -14.15 -5.49
C ASP A 124 14.55 -14.04 -5.04
N PHE A 125 14.14 -12.86 -4.54
CA PHE A 125 12.75 -12.62 -4.16
C PHE A 125 11.80 -12.74 -5.37
N ASN A 126 12.18 -12.19 -6.52
CA ASN A 126 11.39 -12.33 -7.75
C ASN A 126 11.24 -13.80 -8.20
N GLU A 127 12.29 -14.62 -8.07
CA GLU A 127 12.21 -16.06 -8.34
C GLU A 127 11.22 -16.76 -7.40
N MET A 128 11.23 -16.42 -6.10
CA MET A 128 10.28 -16.97 -5.12
C MET A 128 8.84 -16.57 -5.44
N VAL A 129 8.60 -15.33 -5.84
CA VAL A 129 7.26 -14.85 -6.25
C VAL A 129 6.81 -15.55 -7.53
N ARG A 130 7.68 -15.72 -8.52
CA ARG A 130 7.36 -16.43 -9.78
C ARG A 130 7.10 -17.92 -9.56
N ALA A 131 7.80 -18.54 -8.63
CA ALA A 131 7.60 -19.94 -8.24
C ALA A 131 6.35 -20.16 -7.38
N GLY A 132 5.67 -19.08 -6.94
CA GLY A 132 4.51 -19.18 -6.05
C GLY A 132 4.87 -19.53 -4.60
N VAL A 133 6.14 -19.41 -4.23
CA VAL A 133 6.64 -19.63 -2.85
C VAL A 133 6.36 -18.41 -1.98
N SER A 134 6.37 -17.21 -2.56
CA SER A 134 6.03 -15.96 -1.88
C SER A 134 4.87 -15.26 -2.60
N PRO A 135 3.95 -14.64 -1.89
CA PRO A 135 2.82 -13.92 -2.49
C PRO A 135 3.25 -12.71 -3.34
N GLY A 136 4.19 -11.90 -2.85
CA GLY A 136 4.65 -10.67 -3.48
C GLY A 136 3.72 -9.48 -3.19
N ASN A 137 3.33 -9.28 -1.93
CA ASN A 137 2.50 -8.16 -1.52
C ASN A 137 3.18 -6.81 -1.80
N TYR A 138 2.38 -5.79 -2.14
CA TYR A 138 2.85 -4.46 -2.50
C TYR A 138 3.75 -3.83 -1.42
N ALA A 139 3.34 -3.85 -0.17
CA ALA A 139 4.11 -3.27 0.94
C ALA A 139 5.49 -3.93 1.12
N ILE A 140 5.59 -5.25 0.91
CA ILE A 140 6.86 -5.99 0.97
C ILE A 140 7.79 -5.56 -0.17
N VAL A 141 7.26 -5.52 -1.39
CA VAL A 141 8.03 -5.10 -2.57
C VAL A 141 8.47 -3.64 -2.43
N LEU A 142 7.61 -2.77 -1.88
CA LEU A 142 7.95 -1.36 -1.64
C LEU A 142 9.04 -1.22 -0.57
N GLY A 143 9.00 -2.00 0.50
CA GLY A 143 10.05 -2.03 1.53
C GLY A 143 11.41 -2.46 0.98
N LEU A 144 11.43 -3.58 0.24
CA LEU A 144 12.62 -4.08 -0.46
C LEU A 144 13.15 -3.05 -1.47
N GLY A 145 12.26 -2.53 -2.34
CA GLY A 145 12.61 -1.54 -3.36
C GLY A 145 13.08 -0.21 -2.78
N GLY A 146 12.46 0.26 -1.71
CA GLY A 146 12.83 1.47 -0.99
C GLY A 146 14.29 1.41 -0.51
N TYR A 147 14.67 0.32 0.17
CA TYR A 147 16.06 0.10 0.57
C TYR A 147 17.02 0.11 -0.62
N LEU A 148 16.72 -0.66 -1.66
CA LEU A 148 17.59 -0.80 -2.84
C LEU A 148 17.74 0.49 -3.65
N LEU A 149 16.73 1.36 -3.64
CA LEU A 149 16.74 2.67 -4.26
C LEU A 149 17.40 3.75 -3.39
N GLY A 150 17.75 3.43 -2.13
CA GLY A 150 18.33 4.36 -1.16
C GLY A 150 17.30 5.33 -0.55
N ILE A 151 16.01 5.03 -0.68
CA ILE A 151 14.91 5.75 -0.02
C ILE A 151 14.91 5.29 1.44
N SER A 152 14.79 6.21 2.40
CA SER A 152 14.75 5.82 3.81
C SER A 152 13.46 5.08 4.17
N CYS A 153 13.50 4.24 5.21
CA CYS A 153 12.32 3.50 5.66
C CYS A 153 11.11 4.40 5.97
N PRO A 154 11.26 5.55 6.68
CA PRO A 154 10.14 6.48 6.88
C PRO A 154 9.57 7.04 5.56
N GLU A 155 10.43 7.34 4.58
CA GLU A 155 9.99 7.82 3.26
C GLU A 155 9.26 6.72 2.47
N ALA A 156 9.71 5.48 2.54
CA ALA A 156 9.01 4.35 1.93
C ALA A 156 7.62 4.12 2.56
N MET A 157 7.50 4.22 3.89
CA MET A 157 6.20 4.18 4.58
C MET A 157 5.31 5.38 4.20
N MET A 158 5.89 6.56 4.00
CA MET A 158 5.15 7.74 3.52
C MET A 158 4.59 7.51 2.11
N ILE A 159 5.36 6.86 1.24
CA ILE A 159 4.92 6.50 -0.12
C ILE A 159 3.74 5.53 -0.06
N GLU A 160 3.79 4.51 0.81
CA GLU A 160 2.67 3.58 1.03
C GLU A 160 1.39 4.32 1.40
N LEU A 161 1.43 5.13 2.46
CA LEU A 161 0.29 5.89 2.97
C LEU A 161 -0.25 6.87 1.94
N TYR A 162 0.63 7.61 1.28
CA TYR A 162 0.26 8.59 0.25
C TYR A 162 -0.40 7.92 -0.96
N SER A 163 0.22 6.85 -1.49
CA SER A 163 -0.28 6.14 -2.66
C SER A 163 -1.64 5.51 -2.40
N PHE A 164 -1.84 4.91 -1.22
CA PHE A 164 -3.14 4.40 -0.79
C PHE A 164 -4.18 5.53 -0.75
N CYS A 165 -3.88 6.66 -0.10
CA CYS A 165 -4.80 7.78 0.01
C CYS A 165 -5.17 8.38 -1.35
N ILE A 166 -4.20 8.57 -2.24
CA ILE A 166 -4.46 9.09 -3.60
C ILE A 166 -5.37 8.14 -4.39
N SER A 167 -5.15 6.84 -4.29
CA SER A 167 -6.01 5.83 -4.93
C SER A 167 -7.44 5.90 -4.39
N PHE A 168 -7.59 5.93 -3.05
CA PHE A 168 -8.88 5.94 -2.39
C PHE A 168 -9.66 7.26 -2.61
N VAL A 169 -8.98 8.40 -2.51
CA VAL A 169 -9.56 9.72 -2.85
C VAL A 169 -9.95 9.77 -4.34
N GLY A 170 -9.14 9.22 -5.23
CA GLY A 170 -9.46 9.11 -6.65
C GLY A 170 -10.71 8.26 -6.94
N ALA A 171 -10.94 7.20 -6.16
CA ALA A 171 -12.18 6.43 -6.22
C ALA A 171 -13.37 7.24 -5.69
N ALA A 172 -13.20 7.94 -4.56
CA ALA A 172 -14.23 8.79 -3.98
C ALA A 172 -14.69 9.92 -4.93
N MET A 173 -13.78 10.55 -5.65
CA MET A 173 -14.12 11.56 -6.66
C MET A 173 -15.03 11.04 -7.79
N ARG A 174 -15.06 9.73 -8.02
CA ARG A 174 -15.93 9.10 -9.04
C ARG A 174 -17.25 8.60 -8.46
N LEU A 175 -17.27 8.26 -7.16
CA LEU A 175 -18.41 7.61 -6.51
C LEU A 175 -19.29 8.59 -5.73
N ILE A 176 -18.71 9.66 -5.19
CA ILE A 176 -19.42 10.67 -4.41
C ILE A 176 -19.20 12.08 -4.99
N LYS A 177 -20.01 13.04 -4.60
CA LYS A 177 -19.86 14.44 -5.05
C LYS A 177 -18.68 15.11 -4.35
N MET A 178 -17.47 14.89 -4.87
CA MET A 178 -16.23 15.49 -4.36
C MET A 178 -15.45 16.14 -5.51
N ASP A 179 -15.09 17.41 -5.34
CA ASP A 179 -14.26 18.15 -6.29
C ASP A 179 -12.76 18.03 -5.98
N HIS A 180 -11.92 18.51 -6.88
CA HIS A 180 -10.48 18.49 -6.74
C HIS A 180 -9.96 19.31 -5.54
N TYR A 181 -10.63 20.42 -5.20
CA TYR A 181 -10.22 21.27 -4.08
C TYR A 181 -10.41 20.53 -2.74
N ARG A 182 -11.53 19.83 -2.61
CA ARG A 182 -11.79 19.02 -1.42
C ARG A 182 -10.83 17.82 -1.34
N ALA A 183 -10.54 17.18 -2.47
CA ALA A 183 -9.56 16.09 -2.54
C ALA A 183 -8.16 16.53 -2.06
N ILE A 184 -7.66 17.68 -2.55
CA ILE A 184 -6.39 18.25 -2.11
C ILE A 184 -6.40 18.56 -0.60
N LYS A 185 -7.52 19.12 -0.10
CA LYS A 185 -7.67 19.45 1.31
C LYS A 185 -7.60 18.21 2.19
N ILE A 186 -8.27 17.10 1.82
CA ILE A 186 -8.22 15.82 2.54
C ILE A 186 -6.76 15.34 2.66
N ILE A 187 -6.01 15.31 1.57
CA ILE A 187 -4.61 14.86 1.61
C ILE A 187 -3.77 15.76 2.53
N SER A 188 -4.02 17.08 2.52
CA SER A 188 -3.31 18.01 3.40
C SER A 188 -3.67 17.80 4.88
N GLU A 189 -4.93 17.51 5.18
CA GLU A 189 -5.41 17.23 6.54
C GLU A 189 -4.86 15.90 7.11
N LEU A 190 -4.51 14.94 6.26
CA LEU A 190 -3.95 13.65 6.65
C LEU A 190 -2.43 13.67 6.94
N GLN A 191 -1.68 14.71 6.53
CA GLN A 191 -0.22 14.75 6.71
C GLN A 191 0.24 14.56 8.17
N PRO A 192 -0.39 15.17 9.19
CA PRO A 192 -0.03 14.91 10.59
C PRO A 192 -0.25 13.45 10.97
N LEU A 193 -1.36 12.83 10.52
CA LEU A 193 -1.67 11.43 10.78
C LEU A 193 -0.61 10.49 10.16
N PHE A 194 -0.15 10.75 8.95
CA PHE A 194 0.93 9.96 8.32
C PHE A 194 2.18 9.95 9.18
N THR A 195 2.58 11.12 9.66
CA THR A 195 3.75 11.26 10.55
C THR A 195 3.59 10.46 11.84
N ASP A 196 2.41 10.50 12.45
CA ASP A 196 2.12 9.76 13.67
C ASP A 196 2.07 8.24 13.43
N ILE A 197 1.49 7.80 12.30
CA ILE A 197 1.49 6.39 11.90
C ILE A 197 2.92 5.88 11.76
N ILE A 198 3.78 6.60 11.04
CA ILE A 198 5.18 6.19 10.83
C ILE A 198 5.90 6.07 12.17
N LYS A 199 5.83 7.09 13.03
CA LYS A 199 6.49 7.07 14.35
C LYS A 199 6.06 5.90 15.22
N LYS A 200 4.77 5.53 15.17
CA LYS A 200 4.21 4.46 16.00
C LYS A 200 4.51 3.06 15.48
N ASN A 201 4.74 2.91 14.19
CA ASN A 201 4.79 1.57 13.56
C ASN A 201 6.16 1.18 13.02
N ILE A 202 7.10 2.11 12.81
CA ILE A 202 8.39 1.83 12.17
C ILE A 202 9.30 0.86 12.95
N TYR A 203 9.13 0.78 14.28
CA TYR A 203 9.93 -0.09 15.14
C TYR A 203 9.23 -1.35 15.60
N LYS A 204 7.95 -1.54 15.21
CA LYS A 204 7.21 -2.76 15.54
C LYS A 204 7.79 -3.97 14.83
N GLU A 205 7.73 -5.10 15.52
CA GLU A 205 8.15 -6.38 14.96
C GLU A 205 7.00 -7.07 14.18
N PRO A 206 7.29 -8.06 13.33
CA PRO A 206 6.26 -8.71 12.51
C PRO A 206 5.11 -9.32 13.33
N GLU A 207 5.39 -9.82 14.54
CA GLU A 207 4.41 -10.42 15.44
C GLU A 207 3.42 -9.40 16.01
N GLU A 208 3.72 -8.10 15.92
CA GLU A 208 2.84 -7.01 16.33
C GLU A 208 1.91 -6.54 15.19
N MET A 209 2.02 -7.15 14.00
CA MET A 209 1.11 -6.86 12.90
C MET A 209 -0.30 -7.32 13.22
N TYR A 210 -1.28 -6.51 12.83
CA TYR A 210 -2.69 -6.89 12.84
C TYR A 210 -3.46 -6.08 11.78
N SER A 211 -4.65 -6.58 11.41
CA SER A 211 -5.62 -5.86 10.58
C SER A 211 -6.97 -5.98 11.28
N CYS A 212 -7.63 -4.85 11.56
CA CYS A 212 -8.91 -4.84 12.25
C CYS A 212 -9.82 -3.74 11.69
N ALA A 213 -10.35 -3.97 10.49
CA ALA A 213 -11.34 -3.11 9.84
C ALA A 213 -12.56 -3.96 9.38
N PRO A 214 -13.32 -4.58 10.33
CA PRO A 214 -14.29 -5.62 10.00
C PRO A 214 -15.40 -5.14 9.05
N LEU A 215 -15.78 -3.87 9.13
CA LEU A 215 -16.77 -3.33 8.21
C LEU A 215 -16.20 -3.19 6.79
N ALA A 216 -14.95 -2.78 6.64
CA ALA A 216 -14.28 -2.73 5.34
C ALA A 216 -14.11 -4.12 4.74
N ASP A 217 -13.76 -5.13 5.56
CA ASP A 217 -13.66 -6.52 5.12
C ASP A 217 -15.02 -7.06 4.64
N ILE A 218 -16.11 -6.81 5.37
CA ILE A 218 -17.47 -7.20 4.97
C ILE A 218 -17.86 -6.52 3.66
N MET A 219 -17.58 -5.23 3.49
CA MET A 219 -17.89 -4.50 2.26
C MET A 219 -17.07 -4.99 1.07
N SER A 220 -15.81 -5.36 1.27
CA SER A 220 -14.98 -5.97 0.24
C SER A 220 -15.51 -7.34 -0.19
N ILE A 221 -15.85 -8.23 0.77
CA ILE A 221 -16.46 -9.54 0.48
C ILE A 221 -17.82 -9.38 -0.24
N LYS A 222 -18.55 -8.32 0.05
CA LYS A 222 -19.80 -8.00 -0.64
C LYS A 222 -19.56 -7.53 -2.07
N HIS A 223 -18.56 -6.68 -2.28
CA HIS A 223 -18.12 -6.21 -3.59
C HIS A 223 -17.70 -7.39 -4.49
N GLU A 224 -17.02 -8.40 -3.95
CA GLU A 224 -16.65 -9.62 -4.69
C GLU A 224 -17.85 -10.32 -5.35
N LYS A 225 -19.05 -10.20 -4.76
CA LYS A 225 -20.28 -10.83 -5.23
C LYS A 225 -21.17 -9.92 -6.08
N ALA A 226 -20.77 -8.65 -6.29
CA ALA A 226 -21.56 -7.70 -7.06
C ALA A 226 -21.59 -8.08 -8.55
N ALA A 227 -22.79 -8.02 -9.16
CA ALA A 227 -22.99 -8.37 -10.56
C ALA A 227 -22.42 -7.32 -11.54
N VAL A 228 -22.34 -6.06 -11.11
CA VAL A 228 -21.78 -4.95 -11.87
C VAL A 228 -20.78 -4.24 -10.97
N ARG A 229 -19.61 -3.91 -11.50
CA ARG A 229 -18.54 -3.23 -10.78
C ARG A 229 -17.92 -2.15 -11.65
N MET A 230 -17.70 -0.99 -11.08
CA MET A 230 -16.96 0.10 -11.72
C MET A 230 -15.45 -0.06 -11.52
N PHE A 231 -15.05 -0.67 -10.40
CA PHE A 231 -13.66 -0.88 -10.00
C PHE A 231 -13.29 -2.36 -9.93
N LEU A 232 -12.00 -2.65 -9.86
CA LEU A 232 -11.48 -4.02 -9.74
C LEU A 232 -11.57 -4.57 -8.31
N SER A 233 -11.63 -3.69 -7.32
CA SER A 233 -11.87 -4.02 -5.91
C SER A 233 -12.42 -2.82 -5.15
#